data_b49525c0a89cf752251b762e2e2a0dbc
#
_entry.id   b49525c0a89cf752251b762e2e2a0dbc
#
_cell.length_a   1.000
_cell.length_b   1.000
_cell.length_c   1.000
_cell.angle_alpha   90.00
_cell.angle_beta   90.00
_cell.angle_gamma   90.00
#
_symmetry.space_group_name_H-M   'P 1'
#
loop_
_entity.id
_entity.type
_entity.pdbx_description
1 polymer ?
#
loop_
_entity_poly.entity_id
_entity_poly.type
_entity_poly.pdbx_seq_one_letter_code
_entity_poly.pdbx_strand_id
1 'polypeptide(L)'
;MVLFLTGFGGSVLFVALPGIASEFHADVDTLANLGSILSLGSAIAVPLAVLADRRRRGPIAAVGIAGFSVSAIAAALAPSLGALGVARVVAVCFETLVASVATAAALEAVSGGRRGRTASLLALAAGAGGGLTVIGYPLVAPHWRQLYALAGLGILAAPLALLIADSALVTQSRRSARVLLTSPWRGRIALLGLSGALGALLYEPANFFAVFFGSHTLGLSPFTLSAVLVVSGVAAAAGYVAGGYISDRFGRRLPSVVILLLGAVVTAITFSRSASVYLAGNILWAGLLSASAPMMGAWTVELVPSRARVTAFTVTGVIGSLGGLAGLQLVRGLSPGFGLSGTLWLTAGAAIVGTLALLWLPETRGSALPD
;
A
#
# COMPACT_ATOMS: atom_id res chain seq x y z
N MET A 1 1.64 -18.04 3.16
CA MET A 1 0.18 -18.24 3.19
C MET A 1 -0.57 -16.98 3.63
N VAL A 2 -0.43 -16.51 4.88
CA VAL A 2 -1.18 -15.35 5.42
C VAL A 2 -1.07 -14.12 4.51
N LEU A 3 0.14 -13.67 4.19
CA LEU A 3 0.36 -12.49 3.34
C LEU A 3 -0.10 -12.70 1.88
N PHE A 4 -0.09 -13.92 1.39
CA PHE A 4 -0.69 -14.24 0.10
C PHE A 4 -2.21 -13.99 0.12
N LEU A 5 -2.90 -14.46 1.16
CA LEU A 5 -4.35 -14.28 1.30
C LEU A 5 -4.72 -12.78 1.45
N THR A 6 -3.96 -12.03 2.26
CA THR A 6 -4.20 -10.58 2.41
C THR A 6 -3.88 -9.83 1.13
N GLY A 7 -2.83 -10.22 0.39
CA GLY A 7 -2.50 -9.65 -0.91
C GLY A 7 -3.59 -9.92 -1.95
N PHE A 8 -4.12 -11.15 -1.99
CA PHE A 8 -5.26 -11.49 -2.85
C PHE A 8 -6.48 -10.62 -2.53
N GLY A 9 -6.96 -10.65 -1.29
CA GLY A 9 -8.17 -9.93 -0.89
C GLY A 9 -8.05 -8.41 -0.98
N GLY A 10 -6.90 -7.86 -0.61
CA GLY A 10 -6.62 -6.44 -0.72
C GLY A 10 -6.70 -5.92 -2.16
N SER A 11 -6.28 -6.74 -3.13
CA SER A 11 -6.26 -6.37 -4.55
C SER A 11 -7.63 -6.49 -5.24
N VAL A 12 -8.58 -7.26 -4.69
CA VAL A 12 -9.89 -7.49 -5.32
C VAL A 12 -10.62 -6.17 -5.62
N LEU A 13 -10.64 -5.25 -4.68
CA LEU A 13 -11.37 -3.98 -4.87
C LEU A 13 -10.86 -3.19 -6.08
N PHE A 14 -9.54 -3.10 -6.24
CA PHE A 14 -8.92 -2.30 -7.31
C PHE A 14 -9.26 -2.85 -8.70
N VAL A 15 -9.19 -4.17 -8.88
CA VAL A 15 -9.51 -4.80 -10.16
C VAL A 15 -11.02 -4.89 -10.39
N ALA A 16 -11.82 -5.04 -9.33
CA ALA A 16 -13.27 -5.14 -9.40
C ALA A 16 -13.97 -3.78 -9.53
N LEU A 17 -13.27 -2.67 -9.34
CA LEU A 17 -13.83 -1.32 -9.29
C LEU A 17 -14.71 -0.99 -10.51
N PRO A 18 -14.34 -1.36 -11.76
CA PRO A 18 -15.21 -1.14 -12.92
C PRO A 18 -16.55 -1.88 -12.83
N GLY A 19 -16.53 -3.14 -12.41
CA GLY A 19 -17.75 -3.94 -12.24
C GLY A 19 -18.65 -3.42 -11.12
N ILE A 20 -18.04 -2.99 -10.01
CA ILE A 20 -18.72 -2.36 -8.87
C ILE A 20 -19.40 -1.05 -9.31
N ALA A 21 -18.65 -0.20 -10.04
CA ALA A 21 -19.18 1.05 -10.57
C ALA A 21 -20.37 0.84 -11.48
N SER A 22 -20.27 -0.13 -12.38
CA SER A 22 -21.35 -0.47 -13.32
C SER A 22 -22.61 -1.01 -12.61
N GLU A 23 -22.44 -1.90 -11.63
CA GLU A 23 -23.55 -2.54 -10.93
C GLU A 23 -24.31 -1.56 -10.01
N PHE A 24 -23.57 -0.70 -9.31
CA PHE A 24 -24.17 0.27 -8.37
C PHE A 24 -24.37 1.66 -8.98
N HIS A 25 -24.14 1.83 -10.28
CA HIS A 25 -24.23 3.13 -10.97
C HIS A 25 -23.42 4.24 -10.25
N ALA A 26 -22.23 3.85 -9.74
CA ALA A 26 -21.41 4.72 -8.93
C ALA A 26 -20.49 5.58 -9.80
N ASP A 27 -20.51 6.89 -9.58
CA ASP A 27 -19.61 7.85 -10.19
C ASP A 27 -18.23 7.91 -9.47
N VAL A 28 -17.32 8.69 -10.03
CA VAL A 28 -15.96 8.86 -9.47
C VAL A 28 -16.01 9.39 -8.04
N ASP A 29 -16.93 10.29 -7.74
CA ASP A 29 -17.09 10.91 -6.41
C ASP A 29 -17.48 9.87 -5.35
N THR A 30 -18.45 9.04 -5.70
CA THR A 30 -18.93 7.96 -4.83
C THR A 30 -17.85 6.91 -4.60
N LEU A 31 -17.11 6.54 -5.65
CA LEU A 31 -15.99 5.60 -5.55
C LEU A 31 -14.81 6.18 -4.76
N ALA A 32 -14.50 7.46 -4.93
CA ALA A 32 -13.47 8.14 -4.14
C ALA A 32 -13.82 8.16 -2.64
N ASN A 33 -15.11 8.37 -2.33
CA ASN A 33 -15.58 8.28 -0.96
C ASN A 33 -15.45 6.86 -0.39
N LEU A 34 -15.80 5.84 -1.19
CA LEU A 34 -15.57 4.44 -0.81
C LEU A 34 -14.09 4.19 -0.48
N GLY A 35 -13.17 4.59 -1.39
CA GLY A 35 -11.74 4.45 -1.16
C GLY A 35 -11.25 5.16 0.11
N SER A 36 -11.76 6.36 0.37
CA SER A 36 -11.41 7.13 1.57
C SER A 36 -11.84 6.44 2.86
N ILE A 37 -13.04 5.88 2.89
CA ILE A 37 -13.57 5.16 4.06
C ILE A 37 -12.71 3.92 4.38
N LEU A 38 -12.12 3.28 3.40
CA LEU A 38 -11.25 2.11 3.62
C LEU A 38 -10.03 2.43 4.48
N SER A 39 -9.52 3.65 4.40
CA SER A 39 -8.41 4.10 5.24
C SER A 39 -8.73 4.05 6.73
N LEU A 40 -10.03 4.12 7.11
CA LEU A 40 -10.49 3.95 8.49
C LEU A 40 -10.22 2.53 9.00
N GLY A 41 -10.35 1.51 8.13
CA GLY A 41 -10.04 0.12 8.48
C GLY A 41 -8.60 -0.04 8.95
N SER A 42 -7.64 0.52 8.22
CA SER A 42 -6.23 0.53 8.62
C SER A 42 -6.00 1.30 9.92
N ALA A 43 -6.65 2.45 10.10
CA ALA A 43 -6.53 3.25 11.33
C ALA A 43 -7.06 2.50 12.56
N ILE A 44 -8.18 1.77 12.44
CA ILE A 44 -8.74 0.92 13.50
C ILE A 44 -7.82 -0.27 13.80
N ALA A 45 -7.13 -0.80 12.79
CA ALA A 45 -6.21 -1.92 12.98
C ALA A 45 -4.99 -1.58 13.86
N VAL A 46 -4.53 -0.31 13.87
CA VAL A 46 -3.35 0.11 14.65
C VAL A 46 -3.51 -0.16 16.16
N PRO A 47 -4.54 0.33 16.85
CA PRO A 47 -4.73 0.01 18.26
C PRO A 47 -4.96 -1.49 18.52
N LEU A 48 -5.61 -2.20 17.59
CA LEU A 48 -5.79 -3.65 17.70
C LEU A 48 -4.47 -4.41 17.57
N ALA A 49 -3.58 -3.98 16.69
CA ALA A 49 -2.23 -4.54 16.57
C ALA A 49 -1.41 -4.36 17.86
N VAL A 50 -1.51 -3.17 18.50
CA VAL A 50 -0.87 -2.91 19.81
C VAL A 50 -1.42 -3.82 20.92
N LEU A 51 -2.72 -4.11 20.90
CA LEU A 51 -3.33 -5.06 21.82
C LEU A 51 -2.90 -6.51 21.51
N ALA A 52 -2.75 -6.83 20.24
CA ALA A 52 -2.30 -8.12 19.75
C ALA A 52 -0.86 -8.46 20.19
N ASP A 53 0.02 -7.47 20.28
CA ASP A 53 1.40 -7.65 20.76
C ASP A 53 1.49 -8.21 22.19
N ARG A 54 0.41 -8.10 22.96
CA ARG A 54 0.31 -8.65 24.34
C ARG A 54 -0.33 -10.03 24.41
N ARG A 55 -0.70 -10.61 23.30
CA ARG A 55 -1.44 -11.87 23.21
C ARG A 55 -0.70 -12.88 22.36
N ARG A 56 -1.12 -14.15 22.43
CA ARG A 56 -0.61 -15.23 21.57
C ARG A 56 -0.91 -14.94 20.12
N ARG A 57 0.09 -15.00 19.25
CA ARG A 57 0.02 -14.60 17.84
C ARG A 57 -0.82 -15.53 16.99
N GLY A 58 -0.73 -16.84 17.24
CA GLY A 58 -1.48 -17.83 16.48
C GLY A 58 -2.99 -17.62 16.53
N PRO A 59 -3.62 -17.53 17.72
CA PRO A 59 -5.06 -17.23 17.82
C PRO A 59 -5.47 -15.90 17.21
N ILE A 60 -4.65 -14.84 17.35
CA ILE A 60 -4.95 -13.54 16.75
C ILE A 60 -4.90 -13.63 15.23
N ALA A 61 -3.90 -14.30 14.66
CA ALA A 61 -3.81 -14.50 13.23
C ALA A 61 -4.99 -15.34 12.70
N ALA A 62 -5.41 -16.37 13.44
CA ALA A 62 -6.58 -17.19 13.09
C ALA A 62 -7.87 -16.35 13.07
N VAL A 63 -8.11 -15.55 14.12
CA VAL A 63 -9.25 -14.60 14.18
C VAL A 63 -9.16 -13.57 13.07
N GLY A 64 -7.98 -13.04 12.79
CA GLY A 64 -7.77 -12.08 11.71
C GLY A 64 -8.09 -12.67 10.32
N ILE A 65 -7.64 -13.89 10.01
CA ILE A 65 -7.98 -14.57 8.76
C ILE A 65 -9.48 -14.86 8.70
N ALA A 66 -10.08 -15.36 9.76
CA ALA A 66 -11.51 -15.65 9.79
C ALA A 66 -12.34 -14.36 9.59
N GLY A 67 -12.00 -13.29 10.32
CA GLY A 67 -12.68 -11.99 10.21
C GLY A 67 -12.55 -11.39 8.81
N PHE A 68 -11.36 -11.41 8.23
CA PHE A 68 -11.13 -11.00 6.84
C PHE A 68 -11.97 -11.82 5.85
N SER A 69 -11.97 -13.15 5.98
CA SER A 69 -12.68 -14.05 5.07
C SER A 69 -14.21 -13.90 5.16
N VAL A 70 -14.74 -13.78 6.37
CA VAL A 70 -16.18 -13.50 6.60
C VAL A 70 -16.55 -12.14 5.99
N SER A 71 -15.72 -11.13 6.18
CA SER A 71 -15.94 -9.80 5.60
C SER A 71 -15.87 -9.84 4.06
N ALA A 72 -15.00 -10.68 3.48
CA ALA A 72 -14.96 -10.88 2.03
C ALA A 72 -16.24 -11.55 1.51
N ILE A 73 -16.78 -12.55 2.21
CA ILE A 73 -18.09 -13.13 1.87
C ILE A 73 -19.20 -12.08 1.98
N ALA A 74 -19.19 -11.27 3.06
CA ALA A 74 -20.15 -10.18 3.20
C ALA A 74 -20.06 -9.17 2.05
N ALA A 75 -18.84 -8.86 1.57
CA ALA A 75 -18.64 -8.01 0.40
C ALA A 75 -19.18 -8.65 -0.88
N ALA A 76 -19.01 -9.96 -1.07
CA ALA A 76 -19.58 -10.70 -2.20
C ALA A 76 -21.12 -10.65 -2.22
N LEU A 77 -21.75 -10.62 -1.06
CA LEU A 77 -23.20 -10.61 -0.89
C LEU A 77 -23.79 -9.21 -0.70
N ALA A 78 -22.96 -8.15 -0.76
CA ALA A 78 -23.40 -6.79 -0.46
C ALA A 78 -24.52 -6.33 -1.40
N PRO A 79 -25.69 -5.90 -0.88
CA PRO A 79 -26.82 -5.44 -1.69
C PRO A 79 -26.70 -3.97 -2.11
N SER A 80 -25.76 -3.23 -1.55
CA SER A 80 -25.53 -1.81 -1.83
C SER A 80 -24.05 -1.45 -1.67
N LEU A 81 -23.65 -0.34 -2.28
CA LEU A 81 -22.29 0.19 -2.15
C LEU A 81 -21.93 0.53 -0.69
N GLY A 82 -22.90 0.99 0.11
CA GLY A 82 -22.70 1.24 1.55
C GLY A 82 -22.40 -0.05 2.32
N ALA A 83 -23.16 -1.13 2.05
CA ALA A 83 -22.91 -2.44 2.65
C ALA A 83 -21.55 -3.00 2.23
N LEU A 84 -21.18 -2.86 0.96
CA LEU A 84 -19.84 -3.20 0.46
C LEU A 84 -18.76 -2.41 1.19
N GLY A 85 -18.96 -1.09 1.36
CA GLY A 85 -18.02 -0.22 2.06
C GLY A 85 -17.77 -0.66 3.50
N VAL A 86 -18.83 -0.95 4.26
CA VAL A 86 -18.72 -1.45 5.64
C VAL A 86 -17.97 -2.79 5.68
N ALA A 87 -18.35 -3.75 4.82
CA ALA A 87 -17.68 -5.04 4.75
C ALA A 87 -16.18 -4.88 4.42
N ARG A 88 -15.84 -3.96 3.51
CA ARG A 88 -14.44 -3.68 3.14
C ARG A 88 -13.65 -2.99 4.24
N VAL A 89 -14.22 -2.04 4.97
CA VAL A 89 -13.55 -1.42 6.14
C VAL A 89 -13.18 -2.48 7.17
N VAL A 90 -14.12 -3.39 7.47
CA VAL A 90 -13.87 -4.50 8.40
C VAL A 90 -12.81 -5.44 7.85
N ALA A 91 -12.87 -5.78 6.56
CA ALA A 91 -11.86 -6.61 5.90
C ALA A 91 -10.45 -5.98 6.00
N VAL A 92 -10.30 -4.69 5.64
CA VAL A 92 -9.03 -3.96 5.71
C VAL A 92 -8.48 -3.92 7.14
N CYS A 93 -9.33 -3.77 8.15
CA CYS A 93 -8.92 -3.84 9.55
C CYS A 93 -8.28 -5.18 9.88
N PHE A 94 -8.92 -6.29 9.53
CA PHE A 94 -8.39 -7.64 9.78
C PHE A 94 -7.18 -7.98 8.89
N GLU A 95 -7.17 -7.55 7.63
CA GLU A 95 -6.03 -7.68 6.72
C GLU A 95 -4.77 -7.03 7.30
N THR A 96 -4.90 -5.78 7.76
CA THR A 96 -3.80 -5.02 8.37
C THR A 96 -3.31 -5.66 9.65
N LEU A 97 -4.23 -6.10 10.51
CA LEU A 97 -3.91 -6.77 11.76
C LEU A 97 -3.12 -8.05 11.51
N VAL A 98 -3.65 -8.93 10.66
CA VAL A 98 -3.05 -10.25 10.43
C VAL A 98 -1.72 -10.15 9.66
N ALA A 99 -1.61 -9.22 8.71
CA ALA A 99 -0.35 -8.96 8.01
C ALA A 99 0.75 -8.47 8.97
N SER A 100 0.41 -7.58 9.89
CA SER A 100 1.33 -7.08 10.91
C SER A 100 1.81 -8.20 11.83
N VAL A 101 0.89 -9.02 12.36
CA VAL A 101 1.21 -10.15 13.26
C VAL A 101 2.05 -11.21 12.54
N ALA A 102 1.68 -11.59 11.31
CA ALA A 102 2.42 -12.59 10.53
C ALA A 102 3.83 -12.11 10.15
N THR A 103 3.97 -10.84 9.78
CA THR A 103 5.27 -10.25 9.45
C THR A 103 6.17 -10.21 10.67
N ALA A 104 5.67 -9.74 11.81
CA ALA A 104 6.43 -9.69 13.05
C ALA A 104 6.87 -11.11 13.46
N ALA A 105 5.96 -12.09 13.48
CA ALA A 105 6.29 -13.48 13.83
C ALA A 105 7.37 -14.07 12.93
N ALA A 106 7.28 -13.85 11.61
CA ALA A 106 8.25 -14.37 10.65
C ALA A 106 9.64 -13.74 10.80
N LEU A 107 9.72 -12.42 11.06
CA LEU A 107 10.99 -11.72 11.22
C LEU A 107 11.68 -12.04 12.55
N GLU A 108 10.90 -12.35 13.59
CA GLU A 108 11.45 -12.76 14.89
C GLU A 108 11.93 -14.23 14.89
N ALA A 109 11.30 -15.09 14.09
CA ALA A 109 11.68 -16.50 13.97
C ALA A 109 13.05 -16.71 13.29
N VAL A 110 13.65 -15.67 12.65
CA VAL A 110 14.90 -15.79 11.91
C VAL A 110 16.03 -14.96 12.53
N SER A 111 17.27 -15.45 12.39
CA SER A 111 18.46 -14.71 12.79
C SER A 111 18.61 -13.38 12.04
N GLY A 112 19.27 -12.38 12.64
CA GLY A 112 19.41 -11.03 12.09
C GLY A 112 19.89 -10.98 10.64
N GLY A 113 20.86 -11.82 10.26
CA GLY A 113 21.38 -11.87 8.89
C GLY A 113 20.42 -12.42 7.83
N ARG A 114 19.28 -13.02 8.24
CA ARG A 114 18.25 -13.56 7.32
C ARG A 114 16.98 -12.72 7.26
N ARG A 115 16.84 -11.71 8.12
CA ARG A 115 15.62 -10.88 8.20
C ARG A 115 15.29 -10.19 6.88
N GLY A 116 16.28 -9.66 6.18
CA GLY A 116 16.06 -9.03 4.88
C GLY A 116 15.48 -10.00 3.84
N ARG A 117 16.05 -11.20 3.73
CA ARG A 117 15.52 -12.25 2.84
C ARG A 117 14.10 -12.66 3.20
N THR A 118 13.81 -12.78 4.51
CA THR A 118 12.47 -13.12 4.98
C THR A 118 11.48 -12.00 4.65
N ALA A 119 11.83 -10.74 4.86
CA ALA A 119 10.99 -9.61 4.49
C ALA A 119 10.68 -9.59 2.97
N SER A 120 11.67 -9.87 2.13
CA SER A 120 11.47 -9.97 0.68
C SER A 120 10.54 -11.12 0.29
N LEU A 121 10.67 -12.30 0.93
CA LEU A 121 9.77 -13.43 0.68
C LEU A 121 8.33 -13.14 1.11
N LEU A 122 8.16 -12.42 2.22
CA LEU A 122 6.84 -11.99 2.70
C LEU A 122 6.18 -11.00 1.71
N ALA A 123 6.96 -10.04 1.20
CA ALA A 123 6.49 -9.11 0.18
C ALA A 123 6.13 -9.82 -1.13
N LEU A 124 6.97 -10.78 -1.57
CA LEU A 124 6.68 -11.60 -2.74
C LEU A 124 5.41 -12.44 -2.56
N ALA A 125 5.17 -12.99 -1.37
CA ALA A 125 3.95 -13.75 -1.09
C ALA A 125 2.69 -12.86 -1.18
N ALA A 126 2.75 -11.63 -0.64
CA ALA A 126 1.67 -10.66 -0.79
C ALA A 126 1.46 -10.25 -2.26
N GLY A 127 2.55 -9.95 -2.96
CA GLY A 127 2.51 -9.62 -4.38
C GLY A 127 1.96 -10.76 -5.25
N ALA A 128 2.31 -12.01 -4.94
CA ALA A 128 1.77 -13.18 -5.65
C ALA A 128 0.25 -13.34 -5.44
N GLY A 129 -0.24 -13.05 -4.23
CA GLY A 129 -1.69 -13.02 -3.96
C GLY A 129 -2.40 -11.97 -4.80
N GLY A 130 -1.90 -10.73 -4.81
CA GLY A 130 -2.43 -9.66 -5.63
C GLY A 130 -2.34 -9.96 -7.14
N GLY A 131 -1.22 -10.54 -7.58
CA GLY A 131 -1.03 -10.96 -8.97
C GLY A 131 -2.04 -12.02 -9.41
N LEU A 132 -2.37 -12.98 -8.53
CA LEU A 132 -3.41 -13.98 -8.83
C LEU A 132 -4.78 -13.34 -9.01
N THR A 133 -5.12 -12.32 -8.22
CA THR A 133 -6.36 -11.54 -8.39
C THR A 133 -6.40 -10.86 -9.75
N VAL A 134 -5.30 -10.24 -10.16
CA VAL A 134 -5.18 -9.56 -11.47
C VAL A 134 -5.32 -10.55 -12.62
N ILE A 135 -4.64 -11.71 -12.55
CA ILE A 135 -4.71 -12.76 -13.57
C ILE A 135 -6.12 -13.38 -13.64
N GLY A 136 -6.76 -13.56 -12.49
CA GLY A 136 -8.11 -14.11 -12.39
C GLY A 136 -9.21 -13.15 -12.87
N TYR A 137 -8.97 -11.84 -12.85
CA TYR A 137 -9.98 -10.84 -13.16
C TYR A 137 -10.66 -11.04 -14.52
N PRO A 138 -9.95 -11.24 -15.65
CA PRO A 138 -10.61 -11.43 -16.94
C PRO A 138 -11.49 -12.67 -17.02
N LEU A 139 -11.21 -13.67 -16.19
CA LEU A 139 -11.97 -14.93 -16.17
C LEU A 139 -13.33 -14.77 -15.49
N VAL A 140 -13.44 -13.82 -14.56
CA VAL A 140 -14.65 -13.61 -13.76
C VAL A 140 -15.33 -12.27 -14.05
N ALA A 141 -14.71 -11.37 -14.80
CA ALA A 141 -15.35 -10.14 -15.23
C ALA A 141 -16.54 -10.44 -16.15
N PRO A 142 -17.72 -9.85 -15.94
CA PRO A 142 -18.09 -8.77 -15.03
C PRO A 142 -18.51 -9.24 -13.61
N HIS A 143 -18.43 -10.53 -13.29
CA HIS A 143 -18.95 -11.12 -12.04
C HIS A 143 -17.95 -10.90 -10.87
N TRP A 144 -17.60 -9.68 -10.57
CA TRP A 144 -16.62 -9.30 -9.56
C TRP A 144 -16.87 -9.89 -8.15
N ARG A 145 -18.13 -10.23 -7.84
CA ARG A 145 -18.53 -10.87 -6.57
C ARG A 145 -17.84 -12.22 -6.37
N GLN A 146 -17.51 -12.93 -7.47
CA GLN A 146 -16.81 -14.22 -7.41
C GLN A 146 -15.38 -14.07 -6.85
N LEU A 147 -14.68 -12.95 -7.13
CA LEU A 147 -13.36 -12.69 -6.56
C LEU A 147 -13.42 -12.54 -5.03
N TYR A 148 -14.45 -11.86 -4.53
CA TYR A 148 -14.65 -11.75 -3.09
C TYR A 148 -15.06 -13.09 -2.45
N ALA A 149 -15.89 -13.88 -3.12
CA ALA A 149 -16.24 -15.23 -2.67
C ALA A 149 -14.99 -16.13 -2.58
N LEU A 150 -14.10 -16.07 -3.59
CA LEU A 150 -12.81 -16.77 -3.57
C LEU A 150 -11.92 -16.29 -2.41
N ALA A 151 -11.85 -14.98 -2.15
CA ALA A 151 -11.14 -14.45 -0.98
C ALA A 151 -11.70 -14.98 0.34
N GLY A 152 -13.02 -15.18 0.40
CA GLY A 152 -13.71 -15.79 1.54
C GLY A 152 -13.30 -17.23 1.83
N LEU A 153 -12.85 -18.00 0.84
CA LEU A 153 -12.30 -19.35 1.04
C LEU A 153 -11.03 -19.35 1.90
N GLY A 154 -10.41 -18.19 2.09
CA GLY A 154 -9.31 -18.02 3.04
C GLY A 154 -9.63 -18.49 4.45
N ILE A 155 -10.91 -18.59 4.85
CA ILE A 155 -11.35 -19.09 6.14
C ILE A 155 -10.84 -20.52 6.42
N LEU A 156 -10.69 -21.33 5.38
CA LEU A 156 -10.17 -22.70 5.47
C LEU A 156 -8.70 -22.73 5.94
N ALA A 157 -7.98 -21.61 5.75
CA ALA A 157 -6.62 -21.47 6.21
C ALA A 157 -6.50 -20.92 7.65
N ALA A 158 -7.59 -20.47 8.26
CA ALA A 158 -7.57 -19.92 9.63
C ALA A 158 -7.02 -20.89 10.67
N PRO A 159 -7.35 -22.20 10.67
CA PRO A 159 -6.77 -23.15 11.61
C PRO A 159 -5.25 -23.29 11.49
N LEU A 160 -4.69 -23.15 10.28
CA LEU A 160 -3.24 -23.23 10.06
C LEU A 160 -2.49 -22.05 10.71
N ALA A 161 -3.17 -20.94 10.94
CA ALA A 161 -2.57 -19.79 11.63
C ALA A 161 -2.29 -20.07 13.10
N LEU A 162 -2.97 -21.04 13.72
CA LEU A 162 -2.69 -21.48 15.09
C LEU A 162 -1.29 -22.09 15.24
N LEU A 163 -0.68 -22.53 14.12
CA LEU A 163 0.69 -23.05 14.09
C LEU A 163 1.76 -21.93 14.12
N ILE A 164 1.37 -20.66 14.09
CA ILE A 164 2.30 -19.55 14.20
C ILE A 164 2.88 -19.53 15.62
N ALA A 165 4.20 -19.71 15.70
CA ALA A 165 4.90 -19.76 16.96
C ALA A 165 4.85 -18.40 17.71
N ASP A 166 4.64 -18.48 19.01
CA ASP A 166 4.79 -17.32 19.89
C ASP A 166 6.28 -17.07 20.11
N SER A 167 6.79 -15.93 19.64
CA SER A 167 8.11 -15.43 20.04
C SER A 167 8.00 -14.72 21.41
N ALA A 168 9.11 -14.66 22.13
CA ALA A 168 9.15 -13.96 23.42
C ALA A 168 8.63 -12.53 23.27
N LEU A 169 7.66 -12.16 24.11
CA LEU A 169 7.04 -10.84 24.10
C LEU A 169 8.10 -9.77 24.32
N VAL A 170 8.43 -9.02 23.29
CA VAL A 170 9.33 -7.88 23.42
C VAL A 170 8.55 -6.72 24.00
N THR A 171 8.81 -6.43 25.27
CA THR A 171 8.26 -5.26 25.96
C THR A 171 8.91 -4.01 25.35
N GLN A 172 8.35 -3.47 24.26
CA GLN A 172 8.83 -2.21 23.70
C GLN A 172 8.55 -1.06 24.65
N SER A 173 9.62 -0.43 25.10
CA SER A 173 9.59 0.70 26.02
C SER A 173 8.89 1.92 25.38
N ARG A 174 7.89 2.48 26.08
CA ARG A 174 7.24 3.77 25.76
C ARG A 174 8.19 4.98 25.63
N ARG A 175 9.48 4.80 25.97
CA ARG A 175 10.51 5.86 25.91
C ARG A 175 10.98 6.22 24.50
N SER A 176 10.77 5.34 23.51
CA SER A 176 11.30 5.57 22.14
C SER A 176 10.57 6.69 21.36
N ALA A 177 9.26 6.86 21.57
CA ALA A 177 8.49 7.87 20.85
C ALA A 177 8.90 9.32 21.20
N ARG A 178 9.25 9.59 22.43
CA ARG A 178 9.64 10.95 22.89
C ARG A 178 10.93 11.46 22.22
N VAL A 179 11.83 10.57 21.84
CA VAL A 179 13.08 10.94 21.17
C VAL A 179 12.80 11.58 19.81
N LEU A 180 11.78 11.13 19.08
CA LEU A 180 11.40 11.69 17.78
C LEU A 180 10.86 13.12 17.86
N LEU A 181 10.46 13.56 19.04
CA LEU A 181 9.98 14.92 19.29
C LEU A 181 11.13 15.92 19.57
N THR A 182 12.36 15.43 19.74
CA THR A 182 13.54 16.26 19.98
C THR A 182 14.26 16.63 18.68
N SER A 183 14.97 17.76 18.67
CA SER A 183 15.86 18.13 17.56
C SER A 183 17.10 17.21 17.57
N PRO A 184 17.62 16.76 16.37
CA PRO A 184 17.15 17.10 15.01
C PRO A 184 16.08 16.15 14.47
N TRP A 185 15.68 15.12 15.23
CA TRP A 185 14.84 14.01 14.74
C TRP A 185 13.46 14.46 14.30
N ARG A 186 12.82 15.38 15.06
CA ARG A 186 11.49 15.88 14.72
C ARG A 186 11.44 16.51 13.33
N GLY A 187 12.46 17.27 12.94
CA GLY A 187 12.54 17.88 11.60
C GLY A 187 12.68 16.83 10.50
N ARG A 188 13.50 15.80 10.71
CA ARG A 188 13.67 14.71 9.76
C ARG A 188 12.38 13.90 9.57
N ILE A 189 11.70 13.55 10.66
CA ILE A 189 10.41 12.83 10.60
C ILE A 189 9.32 13.69 9.98
N ALA A 190 9.29 15.00 10.27
CA ALA A 190 8.34 15.91 9.65
C ALA A 190 8.53 16.00 8.13
N LEU A 191 9.77 16.11 7.64
CA LEU A 191 10.07 16.14 6.21
C LEU A 191 9.74 14.80 5.52
N LEU A 192 10.10 13.66 6.13
CA LEU A 192 9.73 12.33 5.62
C LEU A 192 8.22 12.15 5.58
N GLY A 193 7.53 12.51 6.67
CA GLY A 193 6.07 12.43 6.76
C GLY A 193 5.38 13.34 5.75
N LEU A 194 5.84 14.59 5.61
CA LEU A 194 5.32 15.54 4.63
C LEU A 194 5.48 15.03 3.21
N SER A 195 6.69 14.56 2.86
CA SER A 195 6.93 13.96 1.54
C SER A 195 6.04 12.75 1.30
N GLY A 196 5.91 11.87 2.28
CA GLY A 196 5.02 10.70 2.20
C GLY A 196 3.56 11.09 2.04
N ALA A 197 3.06 12.08 2.80
CA ALA A 197 1.69 12.56 2.69
C ALA A 197 1.40 13.22 1.33
N LEU A 198 2.27 14.12 0.89
CA LEU A 198 2.11 14.82 -0.40
C LEU A 198 2.27 13.86 -1.59
N GLY A 199 3.15 12.85 -1.48
CA GLY A 199 3.23 11.77 -2.46
C GLY A 199 1.96 10.92 -2.49
N ALA A 200 1.42 10.57 -1.34
CA ALA A 200 0.21 9.76 -1.24
C ALA A 200 -1.05 10.47 -1.76
N LEU A 201 -1.08 11.82 -1.77
CA LEU A 201 -2.15 12.59 -2.45
C LEU A 201 -2.29 12.20 -3.92
N LEU A 202 -1.20 11.83 -4.58
CA LEU A 202 -1.17 11.41 -5.98
C LEU A 202 -1.30 9.90 -6.13
N TYR A 203 -0.44 9.15 -5.42
CA TYR A 203 -0.25 7.72 -5.69
C TYR A 203 -1.43 6.85 -5.24
N GLU A 204 -2.10 7.20 -4.14
CA GLU A 204 -3.27 6.45 -3.68
C GLU A 204 -4.45 6.56 -4.62
N PRO A 205 -4.91 7.75 -5.04
CA PRO A 205 -5.96 7.86 -6.04
C PRO A 205 -5.57 7.26 -7.39
N ALA A 206 -4.31 7.46 -7.83
CA ALA A 206 -3.84 6.89 -9.09
C ALA A 206 -3.93 5.35 -9.06
N ASN A 207 -3.47 4.72 -7.99
CA ASN A 207 -3.55 3.28 -7.83
C ASN A 207 -5.01 2.80 -7.72
N PHE A 208 -5.83 3.51 -6.94
CA PHE A 208 -7.24 3.16 -6.73
C PHE A 208 -8.04 3.21 -8.04
N PHE A 209 -7.85 4.24 -8.84
CA PHE A 209 -8.59 4.45 -10.09
C PHE A 209 -7.93 3.87 -11.33
N ALA A 210 -6.75 3.23 -11.24
CA ALA A 210 -6.04 2.74 -12.42
C ALA A 210 -6.90 1.86 -13.33
N VAL A 211 -7.47 0.78 -12.79
CA VAL A 211 -8.29 -0.16 -13.57
C VAL A 211 -9.60 0.48 -14.03
N PHE A 212 -10.22 1.29 -13.16
CA PHE A 212 -11.44 2.03 -13.50
C PHE A 212 -11.20 2.98 -14.69
N PHE A 213 -10.13 3.78 -14.65
CA PHE A 213 -9.79 4.71 -15.73
C PHE A 213 -9.52 3.97 -17.06
N GLY A 214 -8.75 2.90 -17.00
CA GLY A 214 -8.46 2.08 -18.18
C GLY A 214 -9.70 1.49 -18.82
N SER A 215 -10.67 1.03 -18.02
CA SER A 215 -11.91 0.43 -18.54
C SER A 215 -12.95 1.46 -18.97
N HIS A 216 -13.27 2.44 -18.11
CA HIS A 216 -14.37 3.40 -18.35
C HIS A 216 -13.97 4.57 -19.24
N THR A 217 -12.74 5.07 -19.11
CA THR A 217 -12.29 6.24 -19.89
C THR A 217 -11.64 5.84 -21.21
N LEU A 218 -10.87 4.75 -21.22
CA LEU A 218 -10.12 4.29 -22.39
C LEU A 218 -10.77 3.12 -23.12
N GLY A 219 -11.81 2.48 -22.55
CA GLY A 219 -12.51 1.33 -23.14
C GLY A 219 -11.65 0.08 -23.26
N LEU A 220 -10.59 -0.06 -22.43
CA LEU A 220 -9.70 -1.20 -22.48
C LEU A 220 -10.39 -2.47 -21.94
N SER A 221 -10.15 -3.59 -22.61
CA SER A 221 -10.69 -4.87 -22.18
C SER A 221 -10.10 -5.34 -20.85
N PRO A 222 -10.83 -6.15 -20.06
CA PRO A 222 -10.29 -6.74 -18.83
C PRO A 222 -8.99 -7.53 -19.06
N PHE A 223 -8.86 -8.19 -20.20
CA PHE A 223 -7.63 -8.90 -20.57
C PHE A 223 -6.44 -7.94 -20.74
N THR A 224 -6.64 -6.84 -21.48
CA THR A 224 -5.59 -5.82 -21.68
C THR A 224 -5.18 -5.18 -20.34
N LEU A 225 -6.15 -4.87 -19.48
CA LEU A 225 -5.89 -4.32 -18.15
C LEU A 225 -5.10 -5.31 -17.29
N SER A 226 -5.47 -6.57 -17.28
CA SER A 226 -4.72 -7.59 -16.53
C SER A 226 -3.32 -7.79 -17.11
N ALA A 227 -3.16 -7.81 -18.42
CA ALA A 227 -1.84 -7.96 -19.04
C ALA A 227 -0.89 -6.83 -18.66
N VAL A 228 -1.35 -5.56 -18.73
CA VAL A 228 -0.52 -4.42 -18.32
C VAL A 228 -0.19 -4.46 -16.83
N LEU A 229 -1.12 -4.86 -15.97
CA LEU A 229 -0.86 -4.95 -14.53
C LEU A 229 0.13 -6.07 -14.20
N VAL A 230 0.09 -7.21 -14.90
CA VAL A 230 1.09 -8.29 -14.75
C VAL A 230 2.47 -7.78 -15.16
N VAL A 231 2.59 -7.12 -16.33
CA VAL A 231 3.87 -6.54 -16.80
C VAL A 231 4.34 -5.44 -15.83
N SER A 232 3.43 -4.62 -15.31
CA SER A 232 3.75 -3.62 -14.28
C SER A 232 4.27 -4.27 -13.00
N GLY A 233 3.72 -5.42 -12.60
CA GLY A 233 4.22 -6.21 -11.47
C GLY A 233 5.66 -6.70 -11.68
N VAL A 234 6.00 -7.14 -12.90
CA VAL A 234 7.40 -7.51 -13.25
C VAL A 234 8.30 -6.28 -13.22
N ALA A 235 7.86 -5.16 -13.77
CA ALA A 235 8.61 -3.90 -13.72
C ALA A 235 8.80 -3.40 -12.27
N ALA A 236 7.79 -3.58 -11.42
CA ALA A 236 7.89 -3.27 -10.00
C ALA A 236 8.93 -4.13 -9.28
N ALA A 237 8.97 -5.44 -9.56
CA ALA A 237 9.98 -6.34 -9.00
C ALA A 237 11.40 -5.96 -9.45
N ALA A 238 11.58 -5.65 -10.74
CA ALA A 238 12.85 -5.16 -11.28
C ALA A 238 13.24 -3.81 -10.65
N GLY A 239 12.28 -2.89 -10.50
CA GLY A 239 12.46 -1.60 -9.84
C GLY A 239 12.94 -1.77 -8.40
N TYR A 240 12.34 -2.68 -7.65
CA TYR A 240 12.74 -2.95 -6.26
C TYR A 240 14.21 -3.38 -6.13
N VAL A 241 14.66 -4.28 -7.02
CA VAL A 241 16.06 -4.73 -7.06
C VAL A 241 16.99 -3.60 -7.49
N ALA A 242 16.64 -2.89 -8.58
CA ALA A 242 17.43 -1.79 -9.09
C ALA A 242 17.55 -0.65 -8.06
N GLY A 243 16.46 -0.34 -7.37
CA GLY A 243 16.41 0.69 -6.33
C GLY A 243 17.39 0.44 -5.19
N GLY A 244 17.45 -0.80 -4.68
CA GLY A 244 18.43 -1.18 -3.67
C GLY A 244 19.87 -0.97 -4.16
N TYR A 245 20.19 -1.45 -5.36
CA TYR A 245 21.52 -1.30 -5.96
C TYR A 245 21.89 0.18 -6.20
N ILE A 246 20.99 0.98 -6.76
CA ILE A 246 21.19 2.42 -7.01
C ILE A 246 21.44 3.15 -5.69
N SER A 247 20.64 2.84 -4.67
CA SER A 247 20.74 3.43 -3.34
C SER A 247 22.13 3.17 -2.71
N ASP A 248 22.63 1.94 -2.81
CA ASP A 248 23.92 1.58 -2.24
C ASP A 248 25.10 2.19 -3.02
N ARG A 249 24.98 2.34 -4.35
CA ARG A 249 26.03 2.86 -5.21
C ARG A 249 26.08 4.38 -5.25
N PHE A 250 24.94 5.07 -5.29
CA PHE A 250 24.89 6.52 -5.56
C PHE A 250 24.40 7.34 -4.35
N GLY A 251 24.07 6.72 -3.24
CA GLY A 251 23.54 7.37 -2.04
C GLY A 251 22.01 7.31 -1.97
N ARG A 252 21.46 7.88 -0.89
CA ARG A 252 20.01 7.82 -0.59
C ARG A 252 19.27 9.04 -1.14
N ARG A 253 19.84 10.23 -0.93
CA ARG A 253 19.19 11.53 -1.15
C ARG A 253 18.84 11.80 -2.61
N LEU A 254 19.84 11.95 -3.48
CA LEU A 254 19.63 12.33 -4.87
C LEU A 254 18.88 11.28 -5.67
N PRO A 255 19.22 9.97 -5.61
CA PRO A 255 18.46 8.97 -6.34
C PRO A 255 17.01 8.89 -5.91
N SER A 256 16.69 8.99 -4.61
CA SER A 256 15.31 9.00 -4.13
C SER A 256 14.52 10.19 -4.69
N VAL A 257 15.10 11.40 -4.64
CA VAL A 257 14.45 12.60 -5.17
C VAL A 257 14.20 12.48 -6.68
N VAL A 258 15.21 12.06 -7.45
CA VAL A 258 15.07 11.93 -8.91
C VAL A 258 14.00 10.90 -9.26
N ILE A 259 14.02 9.73 -8.65
CA ILE A 259 13.07 8.65 -8.93
C ILE A 259 11.64 9.04 -8.53
N LEU A 260 11.46 9.69 -7.38
CA LEU A 260 10.14 10.16 -6.94
C LEU A 260 9.61 11.30 -7.83
N LEU A 261 10.46 12.23 -8.28
CA LEU A 261 10.06 13.28 -9.23
C LEU A 261 9.61 12.68 -10.56
N LEU A 262 10.42 11.77 -11.13
CA LEU A 262 10.04 11.05 -12.35
C LEU A 262 8.75 10.25 -12.13
N GLY A 263 8.63 9.56 -10.99
CA GLY A 263 7.42 8.82 -10.61
C GLY A 263 6.19 9.72 -10.60
N ALA A 264 6.25 10.91 -9.99
CA ALA A 264 5.12 11.83 -9.93
C ALA A 264 4.69 12.31 -11.33
N VAL A 265 5.64 12.68 -12.17
CA VAL A 265 5.36 13.14 -13.55
C VAL A 265 4.80 11.99 -14.39
N VAL A 266 5.42 10.81 -14.36
CA VAL A 266 4.97 9.64 -15.12
C VAL A 266 3.57 9.22 -14.66
N THR A 267 3.28 9.22 -13.35
CA THR A 267 1.95 8.90 -12.84
C THR A 267 0.89 9.85 -13.39
N ALA A 268 1.13 11.15 -13.37
CA ALA A 268 0.19 12.13 -13.91
C ALA A 268 -0.04 11.96 -15.43
N ILE A 269 1.04 11.73 -16.19
CA ILE A 269 0.98 11.49 -17.63
C ILE A 269 0.21 10.21 -17.96
N THR A 270 0.32 9.17 -17.11
CA THR A 270 -0.37 7.88 -17.29
C THR A 270 -1.88 8.05 -17.43
N PHE A 271 -2.47 9.01 -16.73
CA PHE A 271 -3.90 9.29 -16.78
C PHE A 271 -4.29 10.27 -17.90
N SER A 272 -3.48 10.40 -18.96
CA SER A 272 -3.88 11.03 -20.20
C SER A 272 -4.90 10.17 -20.97
N ARG A 273 -5.66 10.80 -21.89
CA ARG A 273 -6.68 10.09 -22.68
C ARG A 273 -6.10 9.24 -23.83
N SER A 274 -4.86 8.78 -23.71
CA SER A 274 -4.18 7.95 -24.72
C SER A 274 -3.94 6.54 -24.14
N ALA A 275 -4.48 5.52 -24.82
CA ALA A 275 -4.32 4.12 -24.38
C ALA A 275 -2.84 3.69 -24.36
N SER A 276 -2.05 4.07 -25.36
CA SER A 276 -0.61 3.71 -25.40
C SER A 276 0.17 4.37 -24.26
N VAL A 277 -0.12 5.64 -23.95
CA VAL A 277 0.50 6.36 -22.84
C VAL A 277 0.08 5.73 -21.49
N TYR A 278 -1.18 5.35 -21.36
CA TYR A 278 -1.67 4.66 -20.17
C TYR A 278 -0.96 3.31 -19.96
N LEU A 279 -0.83 2.49 -20.99
CA LEU A 279 -0.18 1.17 -20.89
C LEU A 279 1.31 1.33 -20.54
N ALA A 280 2.04 2.16 -21.26
CA ALA A 280 3.46 2.41 -21.00
C ALA A 280 3.67 3.07 -19.63
N GLY A 281 2.84 4.05 -19.30
CA GLY A 281 2.90 4.78 -18.05
C GLY A 281 2.69 3.87 -16.83
N ASN A 282 1.72 2.95 -16.85
CA ASN A 282 1.51 1.98 -15.77
C ASN A 282 2.76 1.13 -15.49
N ILE A 283 3.45 0.68 -16.52
CA ILE A 283 4.67 -0.10 -16.40
C ILE A 283 5.80 0.75 -15.79
N LEU A 284 5.96 1.97 -16.29
CA LEU A 284 7.03 2.87 -15.86
C LEU A 284 6.84 3.36 -14.41
N TRP A 285 5.65 3.84 -14.04
CA TRP A 285 5.46 4.34 -12.68
C TRP A 285 5.49 3.21 -11.64
N ALA A 286 5.02 2.00 -11.98
CA ALA A 286 5.15 0.85 -11.12
C ALA A 286 6.62 0.51 -10.83
N GLY A 287 7.49 0.53 -11.86
CA GLY A 287 8.91 0.34 -11.71
C GLY A 287 9.59 1.43 -10.88
N LEU A 288 9.30 2.71 -11.19
CA LEU A 288 9.87 3.86 -10.48
C LEU A 288 9.44 3.90 -9.01
N LEU A 289 8.16 3.74 -8.74
CA LEU A 289 7.65 3.77 -7.37
C LEU A 289 8.23 2.63 -6.53
N SER A 290 8.32 1.43 -7.10
CA SER A 290 8.93 0.28 -6.44
C SER A 290 10.42 0.46 -6.21
N ALA A 291 11.15 1.15 -7.12
CA ALA A 291 12.56 1.47 -6.92
C ALA A 291 12.76 2.46 -5.75
N SER A 292 11.82 3.37 -5.51
CA SER A 292 11.93 4.32 -4.39
C SER A 292 11.80 3.64 -3.02
N ALA A 293 11.07 2.53 -2.91
CA ALA A 293 10.73 1.89 -1.64
C ALA A 293 11.97 1.43 -0.83
N PRO A 294 12.94 0.66 -1.38
CA PRO A 294 14.14 0.27 -0.64
C PRO A 294 15.03 1.47 -0.29
N MET A 295 15.09 2.49 -1.16
CA MET A 295 15.86 3.71 -0.90
C MET A 295 15.29 4.48 0.29
N MET A 296 14.00 4.77 0.29
CA MET A 296 13.31 5.48 1.35
C MET A 296 13.31 4.68 2.66
N GLY A 297 13.18 3.34 2.56
CA GLY A 297 13.26 2.45 3.71
C GLY A 297 14.63 2.52 4.39
N ALA A 298 15.71 2.36 3.64
CA ALA A 298 17.09 2.46 4.15
C ALA A 298 17.36 3.85 4.72
N TRP A 299 16.99 4.90 3.99
CA TRP A 299 17.19 6.29 4.43
C TRP A 299 16.46 6.60 5.73
N THR A 300 15.21 6.16 5.88
CA THR A 300 14.43 6.34 7.11
C THR A 300 15.12 5.70 8.31
N VAL A 301 15.68 4.48 8.15
CA VAL A 301 16.44 3.77 9.21
C VAL A 301 17.70 4.52 9.60
N GLU A 302 18.41 5.07 8.61
CA GLU A 302 19.68 5.77 8.79
C GLU A 302 19.51 7.18 9.38
N LEU A 303 18.33 7.79 9.19
CA LEU A 303 18.02 9.15 9.68
C LEU A 303 17.61 9.22 11.15
N VAL A 304 17.29 8.08 11.79
CA VAL A 304 16.74 8.06 13.16
C VAL A 304 17.50 7.09 14.07
N PRO A 305 17.52 7.34 15.42
CA PRO A 305 18.17 6.44 16.35
C PRO A 305 17.58 5.05 16.36
N SER A 306 18.41 4.04 16.62
CA SER A 306 18.05 2.60 16.62
C SER A 306 16.79 2.31 17.42
N ARG A 307 16.67 2.90 18.61
CA ARG A 307 15.52 2.76 19.53
C ARG A 307 14.21 3.37 19.02
N ALA A 308 14.24 4.23 18.01
CA ALA A 308 13.06 4.96 17.52
C ALA A 308 12.64 4.57 16.08
N ARG A 309 13.37 3.66 15.42
CA ARG A 309 13.13 3.27 14.01
C ARG A 309 11.71 2.79 13.74
N VAL A 310 11.22 1.85 14.56
CA VAL A 310 9.86 1.31 14.40
C VAL A 310 8.81 2.42 14.53
N THR A 311 8.98 3.27 15.56
CA THR A 311 8.07 4.41 15.76
C THR A 311 8.12 5.40 14.60
N ALA A 312 9.30 5.65 14.04
CA ALA A 312 9.48 6.52 12.88
C ALA A 312 8.71 5.98 11.65
N PHE A 313 8.87 4.69 11.33
CA PHE A 313 8.12 4.05 10.24
C PHE A 313 6.61 4.10 10.47
N THR A 314 6.17 3.84 11.70
CA THR A 314 4.73 3.89 12.04
C THR A 314 4.18 5.30 11.85
N VAL A 315 4.87 6.32 12.39
CA VAL A 315 4.42 7.72 12.31
C VAL A 315 4.40 8.20 10.85
N THR A 316 5.47 7.97 10.09
CA THR A 316 5.50 8.37 8.68
C THR A 316 4.49 7.61 7.83
N GLY A 317 4.24 6.32 8.13
CA GLY A 317 3.21 5.52 7.49
C GLY A 317 1.79 6.04 7.75
N VAL A 318 1.47 6.40 9.00
CA VAL A 318 0.18 7.02 9.35
C VAL A 318 -0.01 8.35 8.64
N ILE A 319 1.03 9.21 8.63
CA ILE A 319 0.98 10.50 7.93
C ILE A 319 0.77 10.27 6.42
N GLY A 320 1.44 9.28 5.82
CA GLY A 320 1.23 8.88 4.43
C GLY A 320 -0.20 8.43 4.16
N SER A 321 -0.78 7.59 5.02
CA SER A 321 -2.17 7.13 4.88
C SER A 321 -3.19 8.28 4.96
N LEU A 322 -2.95 9.26 5.82
CA LEU A 322 -3.77 10.48 5.87
C LEU A 322 -3.65 11.29 4.57
N GLY A 323 -2.45 11.35 3.98
CA GLY A 323 -2.25 11.92 2.65
C GLY A 323 -3.06 11.20 1.58
N GLY A 324 -3.05 9.86 1.56
CA GLY A 324 -3.84 9.05 0.62
C GLY A 324 -5.35 9.28 0.75
N LEU A 325 -5.85 9.31 1.98
CA LEU A 325 -7.24 9.68 2.28
C LEU A 325 -7.57 11.08 1.73
N ALA A 326 -6.72 12.06 2.01
CA ALA A 326 -6.90 13.42 1.51
C ALA A 326 -6.86 13.46 -0.03
N GLY A 327 -5.99 12.67 -0.67
CA GLY A 327 -5.93 12.55 -2.12
C GLY A 327 -7.24 12.04 -2.74
N LEU A 328 -7.83 10.99 -2.15
CA LEU A 328 -9.14 10.48 -2.58
C LEU A 328 -10.26 11.50 -2.37
N GLN A 329 -10.24 12.26 -1.25
CA GLN A 329 -11.20 13.33 -1.02
C GLN A 329 -11.01 14.51 -2.00
N LEU A 330 -9.76 14.82 -2.41
CA LEU A 330 -9.50 15.80 -3.46
C LEU A 330 -10.04 15.33 -4.80
N VAL A 331 -9.90 14.04 -5.15
CA VAL A 331 -10.55 13.48 -6.36
C VAL A 331 -12.05 13.67 -6.27
N ARG A 332 -12.68 13.33 -5.15
CA ARG A 332 -14.12 13.54 -4.94
C ARG A 332 -14.54 15.00 -5.17
N GLY A 333 -13.84 15.96 -4.59
CA GLY A 333 -14.21 17.36 -4.67
C GLY A 333 -13.87 18.08 -5.96
N LEU A 334 -12.80 17.64 -6.65
CA LEU A 334 -12.26 18.32 -7.82
C LEU A 334 -12.59 17.64 -9.15
N SER A 335 -12.89 16.32 -9.14
CA SER A 335 -13.15 15.60 -10.39
C SER A 335 -14.39 16.07 -11.15
N PRO A 336 -15.47 16.60 -10.54
CA PRO A 336 -16.56 17.19 -11.30
C PRO A 336 -16.17 18.37 -12.18
N GLY A 337 -15.18 19.18 -11.75
CA GLY A 337 -14.70 20.35 -12.50
C GLY A 337 -13.50 20.04 -13.42
N PHE A 338 -12.56 19.26 -12.94
CA PHE A 338 -11.26 19.03 -13.63
C PHE A 338 -11.14 17.64 -14.26
N GLY A 339 -12.08 16.75 -13.99
CA GLY A 339 -11.96 15.33 -14.30
C GLY A 339 -10.89 14.64 -13.44
N LEU A 340 -10.84 13.31 -13.52
CA LEU A 340 -9.84 12.52 -12.80
C LEU A 340 -8.41 12.89 -13.22
N SER A 341 -8.15 13.01 -14.54
CA SER A 341 -6.83 13.39 -15.07
C SER A 341 -6.36 14.74 -14.55
N GLY A 342 -7.21 15.77 -14.60
CA GLY A 342 -6.87 17.11 -14.13
C GLY A 342 -6.58 17.15 -12.65
N THR A 343 -7.35 16.41 -11.84
CA THR A 343 -7.12 16.30 -10.40
C THR A 343 -5.77 15.62 -10.10
N LEU A 344 -5.42 14.56 -10.83
CA LEU A 344 -4.13 13.89 -10.65
C LEU A 344 -2.94 14.77 -11.05
N TRP A 345 -3.08 15.65 -12.03
CA TRP A 345 -2.06 16.66 -12.35
C TRP A 345 -1.87 17.68 -11.21
N LEU A 346 -2.95 18.13 -10.58
CA LEU A 346 -2.86 19.02 -9.40
C LEU A 346 -2.16 18.34 -8.23
N THR A 347 -2.52 17.09 -7.94
CA THR A 347 -1.89 16.32 -6.85
C THR A 347 -0.44 15.94 -7.17
N ALA A 348 -0.07 15.80 -8.45
CA ALA A 348 1.32 15.63 -8.88
C ALA A 348 2.18 16.85 -8.51
N GLY A 349 1.64 18.07 -8.64
CA GLY A 349 2.30 19.28 -8.15
C GLY A 349 2.63 19.19 -6.66
N ALA A 350 1.69 18.74 -5.83
CA ALA A 350 1.91 18.53 -4.40
C ALA A 350 2.97 17.46 -4.14
N ALA A 351 2.93 16.31 -4.85
CA ALA A 351 3.91 15.26 -4.76
C ALA A 351 5.33 15.73 -5.09
N ILE A 352 5.46 16.58 -6.13
CA ILE A 352 6.74 17.20 -6.50
C ILE A 352 7.26 18.08 -5.37
N VAL A 353 6.42 18.94 -4.79
CA VAL A 353 6.80 19.80 -3.65
C VAL A 353 7.26 18.94 -2.46
N GLY A 354 6.51 17.89 -2.12
CA GLY A 354 6.89 16.96 -1.06
C GLY A 354 8.21 16.24 -1.32
N THR A 355 8.46 15.87 -2.58
CA THR A 355 9.71 15.22 -2.98
C THR A 355 10.89 16.19 -2.90
N LEU A 356 10.72 17.45 -3.34
CA LEU A 356 11.77 18.47 -3.23
C LEU A 356 12.10 18.80 -1.78
N ALA A 357 11.15 18.69 -0.85
CA ALA A 357 11.40 18.85 0.57
C ALA A 357 12.42 17.86 1.13
N LEU A 358 12.58 16.68 0.51
CA LEU A 358 13.60 15.70 0.87
C LEU A 358 15.04 16.21 0.66
N LEU A 359 15.23 17.23 -0.18
CA LEU A 359 16.54 17.84 -0.39
C LEU A 359 17.13 18.50 0.87
N TRP A 360 16.31 18.82 1.88
CA TRP A 360 16.78 19.34 3.17
C TRP A 360 17.21 18.23 4.14
N LEU A 361 16.98 16.95 3.79
CA LEU A 361 17.50 15.84 4.58
C LEU A 361 18.99 15.58 4.28
N PRO A 362 19.80 15.16 5.27
CA PRO A 362 21.19 14.84 5.02
C PRO A 362 21.35 13.56 4.20
N GLU A 363 22.41 13.48 3.38
CA GLU A 363 22.86 12.22 2.79
C GLU A 363 23.42 11.33 3.90
N THR A 364 23.06 10.06 3.87
CA THR A 364 23.44 9.10 4.93
C THR A 364 24.36 7.98 4.46
N ARG A 365 24.69 7.93 3.17
CA ARG A 365 25.59 6.92 2.62
C ARG A 365 26.94 6.94 3.34
N GLY A 366 27.33 5.81 3.92
CA GLY A 366 28.61 5.66 4.60
C GLY A 366 28.72 6.37 5.97
N SER A 367 27.62 6.98 6.45
CA SER A 367 27.59 7.52 7.81
C SER A 367 27.35 6.42 8.85
N ALA A 368 27.94 6.60 10.05
CA ALA A 368 27.62 5.75 11.18
C ALA A 368 26.12 5.87 11.53
N LEU A 369 25.51 4.74 11.88
CA LEU A 369 24.11 4.75 12.33
C LEU A 369 24.00 5.53 13.64
N PRO A 370 23.01 6.41 13.77
CA PRO A 370 22.77 7.11 15.03
C PRO A 370 22.34 6.12 16.13
N ASP A 371 22.93 6.28 17.33
CA ASP A 371 22.65 5.47 18.53
C ASP A 371 21.28 5.76 19.16
#